data_b0340fbb77eedd06e2b62368127daee7
#
_entry.id   b0340fbb77eedd06e2b62368127daee7
#
_cell.length_a   1.000
_cell.length_b   1.000
_cell.length_c   1.000
_cell.angle_alpha   90.00
_cell.angle_beta   90.00
_cell.angle_gamma   90.00
#
_symmetry.space_group_name_H-M   'P 1'
#
loop_
_entity.id
_entity.type
_entity.pdbx_description
1 polymer ?
#
loop_
_entity_poly.entity_id
_entity_poly.type
_entity_poly.pdbx_seq_one_letter_code
_entity_poly.pdbx_strand_id
1 'polypeptide(L)'
;MYKRQVSLTSETVYGYDYPTSCLSQTIQNAVNEFLEFTQVPEALAGSVGLAAATLSCQHTADVILDSQKQFPISLYFLIQQNTGERKSTVSRYFLKALEKWEDDQHHESHGDEDGFDHHRLKYEDSTHESLIMDIASGRKSVALWSDEAALILGGTSLKENSALAYLGTLNKAFHSDKIVHRRKQAESAELSGYRLSCCLMMQEQVIVACPF
;
A
#
# COMPACT_ATOMS: atom_id res chain seq x y z
N MET A 1 4.73 -33.39 -2.23
CA MET A 1 3.35 -33.30 -1.72
C MET A 1 2.79 -31.96 -2.22
N TYR A 2 2.08 -31.95 -3.35
CA TYR A 2 1.54 -30.74 -3.97
C TYR A 2 0.37 -30.23 -3.14
N LYS A 3 0.49 -29.02 -2.56
CA LYS A 3 -0.64 -28.35 -1.94
C LYS A 3 -1.58 -27.91 -3.07
N ARG A 4 -2.85 -28.30 -2.95
CA ARG A 4 -3.95 -27.89 -3.83
C ARG A 4 -3.93 -26.39 -3.97
N GLN A 5 -3.81 -25.87 -5.20
CA GLN A 5 -4.18 -24.50 -5.51
C GLN A 5 -5.68 -24.35 -5.22
N VAL A 6 -6.02 -23.53 -4.24
CA VAL A 6 -7.40 -23.12 -4.00
C VAL A 6 -7.72 -22.13 -5.12
N SER A 7 -8.67 -22.49 -5.97
CA SER A 7 -9.19 -21.60 -6.98
C SER A 7 -9.78 -20.36 -6.30
N LEU A 8 -9.30 -19.18 -6.63
CA LEU A 8 -9.85 -17.90 -6.16
C LEU A 8 -11.25 -17.59 -6.72
N THR A 9 -11.83 -18.49 -7.52
CA THR A 9 -13.05 -18.21 -8.30
C THR A 9 -14.32 -18.88 -7.81
N SER A 10 -14.33 -19.54 -6.65
CA SER A 10 -15.60 -20.09 -6.16
C SER A 10 -15.57 -20.36 -4.67
N GLU A 11 -16.31 -19.65 -3.99
CA GLU A 11 -16.74 -19.63 -2.61
C GLU A 11 -16.19 -18.40 -1.90
N THR A 12 -16.98 -17.33 -1.94
CA THR A 12 -16.92 -16.29 -0.93
C THR A 12 -17.05 -17.00 0.40
N VAL A 13 -15.96 -17.14 1.13
CA VAL A 13 -15.99 -17.68 2.49
C VAL A 13 -16.68 -16.64 3.36
N TYR A 14 -18.01 -16.63 3.32
CA TYR A 14 -18.80 -15.88 4.28
C TYR A 14 -18.67 -16.60 5.62
N GLY A 15 -18.19 -15.89 6.65
CA GLY A 15 -18.41 -16.39 7.98
C GLY A 15 -17.30 -16.26 9.01
N TYR A 16 -16.23 -15.55 8.72
CA TYR A 16 -15.28 -15.20 9.78
C TYR A 16 -15.32 -13.70 10.04
N ASP A 17 -15.64 -13.32 11.26
CA ASP A 17 -15.51 -11.93 11.71
C ASP A 17 -14.05 -11.49 11.60
N TYR A 18 -13.83 -10.24 11.25
CA TYR A 18 -12.48 -9.69 11.22
C TYR A 18 -11.89 -9.71 12.65
N PRO A 19 -10.66 -10.21 12.85
CA PRO A 19 -10.13 -10.43 14.20
C PRO A 19 -9.61 -9.13 14.84
N THR A 20 -10.44 -8.11 14.95
CA THR A 20 -10.10 -6.80 15.55
C THR A 20 -9.52 -6.96 16.95
N SER A 21 -9.99 -7.96 17.70
CA SER A 21 -9.47 -8.27 19.05
C SER A 21 -8.01 -8.75 19.07
N CYS A 22 -7.45 -9.16 17.93
CA CYS A 22 -6.05 -9.56 17.79
C CYS A 22 -5.13 -8.37 17.46
N LEU A 23 -5.69 -7.20 17.14
CA LEU A 23 -4.91 -5.99 16.90
C LEU A 23 -4.34 -5.44 18.20
N SER A 24 -3.26 -4.66 18.11
CA SER A 24 -2.76 -3.94 19.28
C SER A 24 -3.84 -3.01 19.83
N GLN A 25 -3.83 -2.76 21.15
CA GLN A 25 -4.86 -1.97 21.82
C GLN A 25 -5.07 -0.58 21.16
N THR A 26 -3.99 0.05 20.71
CA THR A 26 -4.06 1.36 20.03
C THR A 26 -4.83 1.28 18.72
N ILE A 27 -4.53 0.28 17.87
CA ILE A 27 -5.22 0.12 16.60
C ILE A 27 -6.66 -0.32 16.83
N GLN A 28 -6.88 -1.24 17.76
CA GLN A 28 -8.21 -1.71 18.15
C GLN A 28 -9.11 -0.57 18.61
N ASN A 29 -8.60 0.31 19.48
CA ASN A 29 -9.36 1.48 19.97
C ASN A 29 -9.73 2.41 18.81
N ALA A 30 -8.79 2.73 17.92
CA ALA A 30 -9.06 3.60 16.77
C ALA A 30 -10.09 2.99 15.79
N VAL A 31 -10.02 1.68 15.56
CA VAL A 31 -11.00 0.96 14.73
C VAL A 31 -12.38 0.99 15.39
N ASN A 32 -12.47 0.66 16.67
CA ASN A 32 -13.75 0.66 17.41
C ASN A 32 -14.37 2.05 17.46
N GLU A 33 -13.58 3.09 17.77
CA GLU A 33 -14.05 4.48 17.76
C GLU A 33 -14.62 4.84 16.38
N PHE A 34 -13.93 4.49 15.30
CA PHE A 34 -14.44 4.76 13.95
C PHE A 34 -15.76 4.02 13.65
N LEU A 35 -15.89 2.76 14.09
CA LEU A 35 -17.09 1.95 13.90
C LEU A 35 -18.30 2.48 14.68
N GLU A 36 -18.10 3.14 15.81
CA GLU A 36 -19.19 3.78 16.57
C GLU A 36 -19.90 4.89 15.78
N PHE A 37 -19.19 5.59 14.91
CA PHE A 37 -19.74 6.68 14.10
C PHE A 37 -20.10 6.28 12.66
N THR A 38 -19.72 5.08 12.24
CA THR A 38 -19.89 4.65 10.86
C THR A 38 -20.47 3.25 10.78
N GLN A 39 -21.17 2.97 9.69
CA GLN A 39 -21.71 1.64 9.40
C GLN A 39 -20.86 0.98 8.28
N VAL A 40 -19.54 1.02 8.41
CA VAL A 40 -18.65 0.35 7.46
C VAL A 40 -18.38 -1.08 7.93
N PRO A 41 -18.03 -2.00 7.01
CA PRO A 41 -17.58 -3.33 7.40
C PRO A 41 -16.36 -3.26 8.31
N GLU A 42 -16.37 -4.02 9.40
CA GLU A 42 -15.26 -4.08 10.37
C GLU A 42 -13.93 -4.47 9.70
N ALA A 43 -13.97 -5.41 8.76
CA ALA A 43 -12.82 -5.83 7.98
C ALA A 43 -12.19 -4.67 7.18
N LEU A 44 -13.01 -3.76 6.64
CA LEU A 44 -12.51 -2.57 5.95
C LEU A 44 -11.79 -1.63 6.92
N ALA A 45 -12.45 -1.28 8.03
CA ALA A 45 -11.88 -0.38 9.03
C ALA A 45 -10.58 -0.95 9.63
N GLY A 46 -10.58 -2.23 10.00
CA GLY A 46 -9.43 -2.92 10.57
C GLY A 46 -8.24 -3.02 9.61
N SER A 47 -8.49 -3.38 8.36
CA SER A 47 -7.44 -3.49 7.34
C SER A 47 -6.82 -2.12 7.02
N VAL A 48 -7.63 -1.09 6.84
CA VAL A 48 -7.16 0.27 6.55
C VAL A 48 -6.44 0.88 7.76
N GLY A 49 -6.97 0.66 8.96
CA GLY A 49 -6.31 1.08 10.20
C GLY A 49 -4.93 0.43 10.38
N LEU A 50 -4.83 -0.88 10.11
CA LEU A 50 -3.54 -1.59 10.16
C LEU A 50 -2.58 -1.12 9.06
N ALA A 51 -3.09 -0.82 7.85
CA ALA A 51 -2.27 -0.26 6.76
C ALA A 51 -1.71 1.13 7.12
N ALA A 52 -2.53 2.00 7.73
CA ALA A 52 -2.08 3.32 8.18
C ALA A 52 -1.03 3.21 9.30
N ALA A 53 -1.23 2.30 10.26
CA ALA A 53 -0.24 2.02 11.30
C ALA A 53 1.08 1.49 10.70
N THR A 54 1.00 0.62 9.69
CA THR A 54 2.17 0.12 8.97
C THR A 54 2.95 1.26 8.31
N LEU A 55 2.27 2.14 7.56
CA LEU A 55 2.89 3.30 6.92
C LEU A 55 3.59 4.21 7.95
N SER A 56 2.98 4.40 9.12
CA SER A 56 3.54 5.22 10.20
C SER A 56 4.82 4.63 10.79
N CYS A 57 4.93 3.30 10.87
CA CYS A 57 5.98 2.61 11.62
C CYS A 57 7.04 1.93 10.76
N GLN A 58 6.77 1.66 9.47
CA GLN A 58 7.64 0.82 8.63
C GLN A 58 9.07 1.35 8.45
N HIS A 59 9.30 2.63 8.71
CA HIS A 59 10.64 3.23 8.63
C HIS A 59 11.47 3.04 9.90
N THR A 60 10.84 2.64 11.01
CA THR A 60 11.47 2.56 12.33
C THR A 60 11.86 1.16 12.76
N ALA A 61 11.25 0.13 12.17
CA ALA A 61 11.43 -1.25 12.63
C ALA A 61 11.38 -2.27 11.50
N ASP A 62 12.01 -3.39 11.72
CA ASP A 62 11.92 -4.59 10.89
C ASP A 62 11.56 -5.80 11.78
N VAL A 63 11.03 -6.85 11.16
CA VAL A 63 10.74 -8.11 11.82
C VAL A 63 11.94 -9.05 11.66
N ILE A 64 12.43 -9.62 12.74
CA ILE A 64 13.48 -10.62 12.72
C ILE A 64 12.83 -12.00 12.92
N LEU A 65 12.97 -12.85 11.91
CA LEU A 65 12.62 -14.26 11.98
C LEU A 65 13.91 -15.09 12.09
N ASP A 66 13.99 -15.98 13.05
CA ASP A 66 15.09 -16.94 13.20
C ASP A 66 16.49 -16.32 13.24
N SER A 67 16.75 -15.36 14.10
CA SER A 67 18.09 -14.77 14.38
C SER A 67 18.93 -14.30 13.17
N GLN A 68 18.52 -14.57 11.93
CA GLN A 68 19.30 -14.26 10.73
C GLN A 68 18.51 -13.59 9.58
N LYS A 69 17.18 -13.68 9.58
CA LYS A 69 16.36 -13.09 8.50
C LYS A 69 15.60 -11.89 9.01
N GLN A 70 15.94 -10.75 8.46
CA GLN A 70 15.29 -9.48 8.72
C GLN A 70 14.35 -9.12 7.56
N PHE A 71 13.12 -8.77 7.88
CA PHE A 71 12.09 -8.39 6.92
C PHE A 71 11.51 -7.03 7.29
N PRO A 72 11.12 -6.21 6.30
CA PRO A 72 10.37 -4.99 6.57
C PRO A 72 9.00 -5.35 7.17
N ILE A 73 8.45 -4.47 7.99
CA ILE A 73 7.07 -4.59 8.48
C ILE A 73 6.04 -4.11 7.45
N SER A 74 6.46 -3.80 6.24
CA SER A 74 5.58 -3.40 5.14
C SER A 74 4.51 -4.46 4.87
N LEU A 75 3.25 -4.02 4.74
CA LEU A 75 2.10 -4.88 4.48
C LEU A 75 1.45 -4.50 3.14
N TYR A 76 0.93 -5.50 2.46
CA TYR A 76 0.20 -5.33 1.21
C TYR A 76 -1.25 -5.77 1.41
N PHE A 77 -2.16 -4.80 1.31
CA PHE A 77 -3.60 -5.04 1.38
C PHE A 77 -4.22 -4.87 0.01
N LEU A 78 -4.99 -5.87 -0.39
CA LEU A 78 -5.89 -5.82 -1.51
C LEU A 78 -7.31 -6.00 -0.96
N ILE A 79 -8.09 -4.92 -0.95
CA ILE A 79 -9.37 -4.88 -0.27
C ILE A 79 -10.48 -4.79 -1.32
N GLN A 80 -11.28 -5.84 -1.39
CA GLN A 80 -12.48 -5.85 -2.22
C GLN A 80 -13.62 -5.17 -1.48
N GLN A 81 -14.26 -4.19 -2.14
CA GLN A 81 -15.38 -3.46 -1.57
C GLN A 81 -16.38 -3.08 -2.65
N ASN A 82 -17.65 -3.09 -2.31
CA ASN A 82 -18.70 -2.65 -3.22
C ASN A 82 -18.76 -1.12 -3.33
N THR A 83 -19.42 -0.64 -4.37
CA THR A 83 -19.73 0.79 -4.54
C THR A 83 -20.57 1.28 -3.38
N GLY A 84 -20.23 2.44 -2.82
CA GLY A 84 -21.00 3.05 -1.74
C GLY A 84 -20.61 2.61 -0.31
N GLU A 85 -19.68 1.67 -0.14
CA GLU A 85 -19.22 1.19 1.18
C GLU A 85 -18.23 2.13 1.88
N ARG A 86 -18.20 3.42 1.50
CA ARG A 86 -17.47 4.51 2.16
C ARG A 86 -15.94 4.34 2.22
N LYS A 87 -15.32 3.72 1.22
CA LYS A 87 -13.86 3.53 1.11
C LYS A 87 -13.08 4.81 1.42
N SER A 88 -13.38 5.89 0.73
CA SER A 88 -12.68 7.18 0.90
C SER A 88 -12.90 7.81 2.29
N THR A 89 -14.02 7.50 2.95
CA THR A 89 -14.25 7.97 4.33
C THR A 89 -13.33 7.27 5.30
N VAL A 90 -13.13 5.95 5.13
CA VAL A 90 -12.21 5.16 5.96
C VAL A 90 -10.77 5.61 5.73
N SER A 91 -10.32 5.73 4.48
CA SER A 91 -8.98 6.23 4.15
C SER A 91 -8.72 7.60 4.78
N ARG A 92 -9.62 8.54 4.58
CA ARG A 92 -9.49 9.91 5.12
C ARG A 92 -9.39 9.92 6.65
N TYR A 93 -10.15 9.08 7.34
CA TYR A 93 -10.11 9.01 8.79
C TYR A 93 -8.74 8.55 9.29
N PHE A 94 -8.26 7.39 8.80
CA PHE A 94 -7.02 6.80 9.28
C PHE A 94 -5.75 7.51 8.77
N LEU A 95 -5.81 8.19 7.63
CA LEU A 95 -4.67 8.93 7.07
C LEU A 95 -4.57 10.37 7.57
N LYS A 96 -5.62 10.92 8.19
CA LYS A 96 -5.71 12.34 8.58
C LYS A 96 -4.46 12.87 9.31
N ALA A 97 -3.93 12.09 10.26
CA ALA A 97 -2.76 12.51 11.02
C ALA A 97 -1.46 12.46 10.19
N LEU A 98 -1.36 11.51 9.28
CA LEU A 98 -0.23 11.36 8.36
C LEU A 98 -0.23 12.45 7.29
N GLU A 99 -1.39 12.76 6.72
CA GLU A 99 -1.56 13.85 5.75
C GLU A 99 -1.23 15.21 6.39
N LYS A 100 -1.71 15.45 7.61
CA LYS A 100 -1.34 16.66 8.34
C LYS A 100 0.16 16.76 8.59
N TRP A 101 0.80 15.64 8.97
CA TRP A 101 2.25 15.63 9.15
C TRP A 101 2.99 15.91 7.83
N GLU A 102 2.54 15.36 6.72
CA GLU A 102 3.07 15.61 5.37
C GLU A 102 2.98 17.09 5.00
N ASP A 103 1.80 17.70 5.23
CA ASP A 103 1.57 19.13 5.00
C ASP A 103 2.47 20.02 5.88
N ASP A 104 2.62 19.68 7.17
CA ASP A 104 3.47 20.42 8.11
C ASP A 104 4.94 20.38 7.63
N GLN A 105 5.43 19.23 7.15
CA GLN A 105 6.79 19.11 6.61
C GLN A 105 7.00 19.93 5.33
N HIS A 106 6.02 19.98 4.45
CA HIS A 106 6.06 20.83 3.27
C HIS A 106 6.18 22.32 3.60
N HIS A 107 5.49 22.76 4.64
CA HIS A 107 5.57 24.17 5.07
C HIS A 107 6.91 24.53 5.70
N GLU A 108 7.60 23.57 6.33
CA GLU A 108 8.91 23.77 6.97
C GLU A 108 10.06 23.76 5.96
N SER A 109 9.98 22.91 4.92
CA SER A 109 10.97 22.85 3.85
C SER A 109 10.65 23.94 2.81
N HIS A 110 11.17 25.13 2.99
CA HIS A 110 11.04 26.26 2.03
C HIS A 110 11.52 25.85 0.64
N GLY A 111 10.65 25.22 -0.15
CA GLY A 111 10.80 24.92 -1.56
C GLY A 111 12.14 24.29 -1.94
N ASP A 112 12.23 22.98 -1.93
CA ASP A 112 13.34 22.28 -2.56
C ASP A 112 13.40 22.70 -4.04
N GLU A 113 14.53 23.29 -4.45
CA GLU A 113 14.72 23.87 -5.80
C GLU A 113 14.63 22.81 -6.92
N ASP A 114 14.66 21.51 -6.58
CA ASP A 114 14.63 20.38 -7.53
C ASP A 114 13.23 19.93 -7.93
N GLY A 115 12.17 20.47 -7.30
CA GLY A 115 10.77 20.16 -7.63
C GLY A 115 10.30 18.77 -7.16
N PHE A 116 11.12 18.04 -6.39
CA PHE A 116 10.75 16.77 -5.80
C PHE A 116 10.10 16.96 -4.43
N ASP A 117 9.04 16.19 -4.19
CA ASP A 117 8.37 16.13 -2.90
C ASP A 117 9.03 15.08 -2.01
N HIS A 118 10.10 15.47 -1.32
CA HIS A 118 10.85 14.58 -0.43
C HIS A 118 10.05 14.13 0.82
N HIS A 119 8.88 14.72 1.06
CA HIS A 119 8.05 14.44 2.22
C HIS A 119 6.86 13.56 1.92
N ARG A 120 6.59 13.28 0.64
CA ARG A 120 5.45 12.48 0.22
C ARG A 120 5.47 11.08 0.85
N LEU A 121 4.37 10.72 1.52
CA LEU A 121 4.18 9.44 2.18
C LEU A 121 3.42 8.44 1.30
N LYS A 122 2.54 8.94 0.44
CA LYS A 122 1.66 8.08 -0.35
C LYS A 122 1.64 8.46 -1.83
N TYR A 123 1.48 7.43 -2.66
CA TYR A 123 1.25 7.54 -4.09
C TYR A 123 -0.09 6.90 -4.42
N GLU A 124 -0.98 7.62 -5.09
CA GLU A 124 -2.34 7.15 -5.43
C GLU A 124 -2.41 6.59 -6.84
N ASP A 125 -1.71 7.21 -7.77
CA ASP A 125 -1.59 6.78 -9.17
C ASP A 125 -0.17 7.08 -9.64
N SER A 126 0.57 6.03 -9.94
CA SER A 126 1.93 6.18 -10.44
C SER A 126 2.27 5.04 -11.40
N THR A 127 2.99 5.38 -12.45
CA THR A 127 3.56 4.37 -13.32
C THR A 127 4.70 3.64 -12.58
N HIS A 128 5.01 2.43 -13.02
CA HIS A 128 6.13 1.65 -12.49
C HIS A 128 7.44 2.46 -12.44
N GLU A 129 7.73 3.17 -13.52
CA GLU A 129 8.95 3.96 -13.65
C GLU A 129 8.95 5.17 -12.72
N SER A 130 7.83 5.90 -12.66
CA SER A 130 7.67 7.06 -11.80
C SER A 130 7.86 6.67 -10.34
N LEU A 131 7.18 5.61 -9.89
CA LEU A 131 7.29 5.12 -8.51
C LEU A 131 8.76 4.81 -8.13
N ILE A 132 9.51 4.15 -9.03
CA ILE A 132 10.92 3.84 -8.78
C ILE A 132 11.76 5.11 -8.67
N MET A 133 11.57 6.07 -9.56
CA MET A 133 12.33 7.32 -9.58
C MET A 133 12.02 8.16 -8.35
N ASP A 134 10.75 8.27 -8.00
CA ASP A 134 10.30 9.05 -6.84
C ASP A 134 10.84 8.48 -5.52
N ILE A 135 10.84 7.14 -5.36
CA ILE A 135 11.44 6.51 -4.17
C ILE A 135 12.97 6.67 -4.17
N ALA A 136 13.61 6.66 -5.34
CA ALA A 136 15.06 6.78 -5.44
C ALA A 136 15.56 8.19 -5.07
N SER A 137 14.86 9.21 -5.51
CA SER A 137 15.18 10.63 -5.27
C SER A 137 14.57 11.19 -3.99
N GLY A 138 13.43 10.65 -3.58
CA GLY A 138 12.64 11.14 -2.46
C GLY A 138 12.74 10.30 -1.20
N ARG A 139 11.59 10.19 -0.52
CA ARG A 139 11.44 9.44 0.71
C ARG A 139 11.46 7.93 0.48
N LYS A 140 12.27 7.22 1.25
CA LYS A 140 12.41 5.76 1.12
C LYS A 140 11.36 4.93 1.88
N SER A 141 10.44 5.56 2.60
CA SER A 141 9.37 4.89 3.33
C SER A 141 8.03 5.46 2.92
N VAL A 142 7.34 4.77 2.04
CA VAL A 142 6.13 5.25 1.36
C VAL A 142 5.07 4.15 1.23
N ALA A 143 3.86 4.54 0.86
CA ALA A 143 2.79 3.62 0.51
C ALA A 143 2.26 3.86 -0.91
N LEU A 144 1.91 2.79 -1.58
CA LEU A 144 1.00 2.82 -2.72
C LEU A 144 -0.41 2.68 -2.15
N TRP A 145 -1.19 3.77 -2.21
CA TRP A 145 -2.49 3.85 -1.56
C TRP A 145 -3.55 4.36 -2.52
N SER A 146 -4.57 3.57 -2.79
CA SER A 146 -5.63 3.98 -3.70
C SER A 146 -7.00 3.44 -3.27
N ASP A 147 -7.97 4.32 -3.22
CA ASP A 147 -9.39 3.99 -3.03
C ASP A 147 -10.04 3.43 -4.30
N GLU A 148 -9.35 3.59 -5.45
CA GLU A 148 -9.78 3.12 -6.76
C GLU A 148 -8.60 2.45 -7.47
N ALA A 149 -8.20 1.28 -6.97
CA ALA A 149 -7.05 0.53 -7.47
C ALA A 149 -7.17 0.11 -8.96
N ALA A 150 -8.36 0.23 -9.56
CA ALA A 150 -8.55 0.11 -11.00
C ALA A 150 -7.65 1.07 -11.80
N LEU A 151 -7.36 2.25 -11.28
CA LEU A 151 -6.47 3.22 -11.91
C LEU A 151 -5.04 2.69 -11.98
N ILE A 152 -4.59 2.03 -10.93
CA ILE A 152 -3.25 1.43 -10.84
C ILE A 152 -3.19 0.11 -11.60
N LEU A 153 -4.18 -0.78 -11.40
CA LEU A 153 -4.18 -2.13 -11.92
C LEU A 153 -4.81 -2.23 -13.32
N GLY A 154 -5.67 -1.30 -13.72
CA GLY A 154 -6.39 -1.28 -15.00
C GLY A 154 -5.96 -0.19 -15.99
N GLY A 155 -5.06 0.71 -15.58
CA GLY A 155 -4.59 1.81 -16.41
C GLY A 155 -3.70 1.39 -17.58
N THR A 156 -3.22 2.38 -18.34
CA THR A 156 -2.29 2.18 -19.48
C THR A 156 -0.96 1.51 -19.06
N SER A 157 -0.66 1.47 -17.79
CA SER A 157 0.49 0.76 -17.21
C SER A 157 0.39 -0.77 -17.36
N LEU A 158 -0.81 -1.31 -17.60
CA LEU A 158 -1.08 -2.75 -17.70
C LEU A 158 -1.32 -3.26 -19.14
N LYS A 159 -0.64 -2.70 -20.15
CA LYS A 159 -0.35 -3.54 -21.31
C LYS A 159 0.41 -4.75 -20.79
N GLU A 160 0.04 -5.96 -21.20
CA GLU A 160 0.49 -7.24 -20.61
C GLU A 160 1.97 -7.28 -20.14
N ASN A 161 2.89 -6.72 -20.92
CA ASN A 161 4.31 -6.68 -20.58
C ASN A 161 4.66 -5.68 -19.46
N SER A 162 3.89 -4.62 -19.28
CA SER A 162 4.14 -3.61 -18.23
C SER A 162 3.58 -4.06 -16.89
N ALA A 163 2.47 -4.80 -16.88
CA ALA A 163 1.86 -5.35 -15.68
C ALA A 163 2.81 -6.32 -14.97
N LEU A 164 3.39 -7.26 -15.71
CA LEU A 164 4.34 -8.23 -15.17
C LEU A 164 5.58 -7.55 -14.58
N ALA A 165 6.09 -6.51 -15.25
CA ALA A 165 7.22 -5.73 -14.74
C ALA A 165 6.86 -4.99 -13.44
N TYR A 166 5.66 -4.40 -13.38
CA TYR A 166 5.18 -3.69 -12.19
C TYR A 166 4.99 -4.65 -11.02
N LEU A 167 4.30 -5.77 -11.23
CA LEU A 167 4.12 -6.82 -10.21
C LEU A 167 5.46 -7.39 -9.74
N GLY A 168 6.40 -7.61 -10.65
CA GLY A 168 7.75 -8.03 -10.31
C GLY A 168 8.49 -7.02 -9.41
N THR A 169 8.27 -5.72 -9.65
CA THR A 169 8.79 -4.66 -8.79
C THR A 169 8.13 -4.65 -7.42
N LEU A 170 6.80 -4.75 -7.36
CA LEU A 170 6.08 -4.82 -6.08
C LEU A 170 6.51 -6.04 -5.25
N ASN A 171 6.73 -7.19 -5.88
CA ASN A 171 7.25 -8.38 -5.18
C ASN A 171 8.64 -8.15 -4.59
N LYS A 172 9.56 -7.53 -5.34
CA LYS A 172 10.88 -7.15 -4.82
C LYS A 172 10.75 -6.13 -3.70
N ALA A 173 9.84 -5.17 -3.85
CA ALA A 173 9.61 -4.13 -2.87
C ALA A 173 9.05 -4.70 -1.56
N PHE A 174 8.22 -5.71 -1.60
CA PHE A 174 7.71 -6.40 -0.41
C PHE A 174 8.82 -6.93 0.48
N HIS A 175 9.90 -7.44 -0.12
CA HIS A 175 11.07 -7.94 0.60
C HIS A 175 12.15 -6.89 0.84
N SER A 176 11.96 -5.65 0.39
CA SER A 176 13.01 -4.60 0.34
C SER A 176 14.26 -5.03 -0.45
N ASP A 177 14.08 -5.90 -1.42
CA ASP A 177 15.17 -6.34 -2.29
C ASP A 177 15.70 -5.16 -3.11
N LYS A 178 17.00 -5.20 -3.41
CA LYS A 178 17.62 -4.18 -4.26
C LYS A 178 16.98 -4.16 -5.65
N ILE A 179 16.49 -2.98 -6.07
CA ILE A 179 15.96 -2.75 -7.40
C ILE A 179 16.95 -1.88 -8.17
N VAL A 180 17.36 -2.35 -9.34
CA VAL A 180 18.20 -1.59 -10.26
C VAL A 180 17.42 -1.37 -11.54
N HIS A 181 17.05 -0.12 -11.79
CA HIS A 181 16.36 0.29 -13.01
C HIS A 181 17.34 1.02 -13.92
N ARG A 182 17.68 0.39 -15.06
CA ARG A 182 18.62 0.96 -16.05
C ARG A 182 17.92 1.10 -17.39
N ARG A 183 17.98 2.28 -17.98
CA ARG A 183 17.52 2.55 -19.35
C ARG A 183 18.66 3.15 -20.17
N LYS A 184 18.69 2.81 -21.48
CA LYS A 184 19.76 3.28 -22.40
C LYS A 184 19.75 4.79 -22.63
N GLN A 185 18.61 5.48 -22.42
CA GLN A 185 18.43 6.91 -22.76
C GLN A 185 17.69 7.70 -21.64
N ALA A 186 17.60 7.17 -20.44
CA ALA A 186 16.94 7.84 -19.31
C ALA A 186 17.77 7.67 -18.03
N GLU A 187 17.44 8.45 -17.01
CA GLU A 187 18.05 8.31 -15.70
C GLU A 187 17.93 6.90 -15.16
N SER A 188 18.99 6.43 -14.56
CA SER A 188 19.07 5.11 -13.94
C SER A 188 18.86 5.28 -12.43
N ALA A 189 18.00 4.45 -11.85
CA ALA A 189 17.73 4.46 -10.43
C ALA A 189 18.20 3.16 -9.76
N GLU A 190 18.71 3.27 -8.57
CA GLU A 190 19.04 2.15 -7.71
C GLU A 190 18.37 2.34 -6.35
N LEU A 191 17.49 1.41 -5.98
CA LEU A 191 16.75 1.41 -4.73
C LEU A 191 17.36 0.41 -3.77
N SER A 192 17.70 0.89 -2.58
CA SER A 192 18.12 0.05 -1.45
C SER A 192 17.69 0.70 -0.14
N GLY A 193 17.35 -0.11 0.86
CA GLY A 193 16.95 0.37 2.18
C GLY A 193 15.62 1.15 2.19
N TYR A 194 14.78 0.93 1.19
CA TYR A 194 13.44 1.51 1.11
C TYR A 194 12.39 0.60 1.76
N ARG A 195 11.21 1.17 2.03
CA ARG A 195 10.03 0.45 2.54
C ARG A 195 8.82 0.87 1.74
N LEU A 196 8.13 -0.10 1.19
CA LEU A 196 6.89 0.13 0.43
C LEU A 196 5.78 -0.73 1.01
N SER A 197 4.70 -0.11 1.47
CA SER A 197 3.45 -0.78 1.79
C SER A 197 2.41 -0.51 0.71
N CYS A 198 1.37 -1.35 0.63
CA CYS A 198 0.29 -1.17 -0.31
C CYS A 198 -1.06 -1.27 0.40
N CYS A 199 -1.97 -0.33 0.10
CA CYS A 199 -3.37 -0.40 0.49
C CYS A 199 -4.22 -0.06 -0.73
N LEU A 200 -4.66 -1.09 -1.42
CA LEU A 200 -5.37 -0.98 -2.70
C LEU A 200 -6.81 -1.47 -2.52
N MET A 201 -7.76 -0.57 -2.71
CA MET A 201 -9.18 -0.88 -2.63
C MET A 201 -9.78 -0.93 -4.03
N MET A 202 -10.61 -1.92 -4.29
CA MET A 202 -11.20 -2.11 -5.61
C MET A 202 -12.60 -2.69 -5.52
N GLN A 203 -13.34 -2.51 -6.59
CA GLN A 203 -14.65 -3.12 -6.77
C GLN A 203 -14.50 -4.53 -7.34
N GLU A 204 -15.46 -5.40 -7.06
CA GLU A 204 -15.45 -6.79 -7.54
C GLU A 204 -15.31 -6.88 -9.07
N GLN A 205 -16.01 -6.02 -9.81
CA GLN A 205 -15.94 -6.00 -11.27
C GLN A 205 -14.53 -5.77 -11.81
N VAL A 206 -13.71 -5.03 -11.08
CA VAL A 206 -12.31 -4.77 -11.44
C VAL A 206 -11.46 -6.02 -11.23
N ILE A 207 -11.68 -6.75 -10.15
CA ILE A 207 -10.94 -7.99 -9.85
C ILE A 207 -11.22 -9.04 -10.95
N VAL A 208 -12.47 -9.17 -11.35
CA VAL A 208 -12.89 -10.12 -12.41
C VAL A 208 -12.35 -9.72 -13.78
N ALA A 209 -12.18 -8.43 -14.04
CA ALA A 209 -11.66 -7.91 -15.31
C ALA A 209 -10.13 -7.92 -15.39
N CYS A 210 -9.42 -8.02 -14.26
CA CYS A 210 -7.96 -8.12 -14.25
C CYS A 210 -7.55 -9.57 -14.56
N PRO A 211 -6.87 -9.83 -15.68
CA PRO A 211 -6.31 -11.15 -15.97
C PRO A 211 -5.07 -11.35 -15.08
N PHE A 212 -5.25 -11.95 -13.92
CA PHE A 212 -4.15 -12.44 -13.07
C PHE A 212 -3.79 -13.89 -13.40
#